data_f253f26dcd1316819f727685a98c1807
#
_entry.id   f253f26dcd1316819f727685a98c1807
#
_cell.length_a   1.000
_cell.length_b   1.000
_cell.length_c   1.000
_cell.angle_alpha   90.00
_cell.angle_beta   90.00
_cell.angle_gamma   90.00
#
_symmetry.space_group_name_H-M   'P 1'
#
loop_
_entity.id
_entity.type
_entity.pdbx_description
1 polymer ?
#
loop_
_entity_poly.entity_id
_entity_poly.type
_entity_poly.pdbx_seq_one_letter_code
_entity_poly.pdbx_strand_id
1 'polypeptide(L)'
;MTTIRTYQELVKLKTFKERFNYLKLGGKVGEETFGFDRYLNQKFYRSAEWKRIRDQVILRDNACDLGMVDREINSRIIIHHMNPLTKYDVINQTEFLLNPDYMICVTKRTHDAIHYGD
;
A
#
# COMPACT_ATOMS: atom_id res chain seq x y z
N MET A 1 5.23 16.85 11.08
CA MET A 1 6.18 15.93 10.45
C MET A 1 5.47 14.65 10.04
N THR A 2 5.67 14.21 8.80
CA THR A 2 5.01 13.02 8.29
C THR A 2 5.84 11.78 8.60
N THR A 3 5.21 10.80 9.25
CA THR A 3 5.88 9.53 9.51
C THR A 3 5.94 8.71 8.23
N ILE A 4 7.13 8.21 7.90
CA ILE A 4 7.30 7.29 6.79
C ILE A 4 6.98 5.88 7.27
N ARG A 5 6.06 5.22 6.58
CA ARG A 5 5.59 3.88 6.96
C ARG A 5 6.34 2.82 6.17
N THR A 6 6.80 1.78 6.87
CA THR A 6 7.55 0.69 6.25
C THR A 6 7.02 -0.66 6.68
N TYR A 7 7.26 -1.67 5.83
CA TYR A 7 6.94 -3.07 6.14
C TYR A 7 7.66 -3.52 7.43
N GLN A 8 8.94 -3.17 7.56
CA GLN A 8 9.74 -3.62 8.70
C GLN A 8 9.19 -3.09 10.03
N GLU A 9 8.69 -1.85 10.04
CA GLU A 9 8.07 -1.31 11.23
C GLU A 9 6.71 -1.94 11.50
N LEU A 10 5.92 -2.14 10.45
CA LEU A 10 4.57 -2.69 10.58
C LEU A 10 4.57 -4.09 11.20
N VAL A 11 5.48 -4.96 10.74
CA VAL A 11 5.47 -6.35 11.20
C VAL A 11 5.90 -6.50 12.66
N LYS A 12 6.48 -5.46 13.25
CA LYS A 12 6.80 -5.46 14.68
C LYS A 12 5.55 -5.28 15.53
N LEU A 13 4.49 -4.76 14.96
CA LEU A 13 3.23 -4.53 15.67
C LEU A 13 2.41 -5.82 15.65
N LYS A 14 1.88 -6.22 16.81
CA LYS A 14 1.28 -7.54 16.97
C LYS A 14 -0.23 -7.55 16.99
N THR A 15 -0.87 -6.40 17.16
CA THR A 15 -2.34 -6.35 17.22
C THR A 15 -2.91 -5.56 16.06
N PHE A 16 -4.18 -5.84 15.74
CA PHE A 16 -4.90 -5.09 14.71
C PHE A 16 -4.93 -3.60 15.04
N LYS A 17 -5.21 -3.28 16.29
CA LYS A 17 -5.31 -1.88 16.71
C LYS A 17 -4.01 -1.12 16.49
N GLU A 18 -2.88 -1.73 16.84
CA GLU A 18 -1.58 -1.12 16.64
C GLU A 18 -1.29 -0.90 15.16
N ARG A 19 -1.58 -1.91 14.33
CA ARG A 19 -1.36 -1.80 12.89
C ARG A 19 -2.28 -0.78 12.25
N PHE A 20 -3.54 -0.74 12.65
CA PHE A 20 -4.47 0.25 12.13
C PHE A 20 -4.03 1.68 12.49
N ASN A 21 -3.64 1.89 13.74
CA ASN A 21 -3.17 3.22 14.16
C ASN A 21 -1.92 3.65 13.41
N TYR A 22 -1.06 2.70 13.07
CA TYR A 22 0.13 3.00 12.28
C TYR A 22 -0.21 3.32 10.83
N LEU A 23 -1.15 2.60 10.23
CA LEU A 23 -1.48 2.69 8.80
C LEU A 23 -2.49 3.77 8.45
N LYS A 24 -3.37 4.13 9.37
CA LYS A 24 -4.50 5.03 9.05
C LYS A 24 -4.03 6.35 8.48
N LEU A 25 -4.74 6.82 7.46
CA LEU A 25 -4.41 8.05 6.77
C LEU A 25 -5.38 9.19 7.06
N GLY A 26 -6.47 8.91 7.80
CA GLY A 26 -7.42 9.94 8.22
C GLY A 26 -8.08 10.64 7.05
N GLY A 27 -8.43 9.90 6.01
CA GLY A 27 -9.02 10.46 4.82
C GLY A 27 -8.04 11.03 3.81
N LYS A 28 -6.75 11.04 4.15
CA LYS A 28 -5.73 11.53 3.22
C LYS A 28 -5.42 10.47 2.17
N VAL A 29 -5.49 10.88 0.92
CA VAL A 29 -5.05 10.04 -0.20
C VAL A 29 -4.06 10.87 -0.99
N GLY A 30 -3.15 10.22 -1.68
CA GLY A 30 -2.23 10.91 -2.57
C GLY A 30 -3.04 11.63 -3.64
N GLU A 31 -2.79 12.93 -3.81
CA GLU A 31 -3.54 13.75 -4.75
C GLU A 31 -3.60 13.12 -6.13
N GLU A 32 -2.48 12.58 -6.56
CA GLU A 32 -2.30 12.06 -7.90
C GLU A 32 -2.65 10.59 -8.04
N THR A 33 -3.00 9.95 -6.94
CA THR A 33 -3.38 8.54 -6.98
C THR A 33 -4.78 8.35 -7.55
N PHE A 34 -5.62 9.39 -7.43
CA PHE A 34 -7.01 9.32 -7.87
C PHE A 34 -7.32 10.43 -8.85
N GLY A 35 -7.39 10.09 -10.10
CA GLY A 35 -8.05 10.90 -11.10
C GLY A 35 -7.22 11.91 -11.83
N PHE A 36 -6.28 12.59 -11.19
CA PHE A 36 -5.58 13.65 -11.87
C PHE A 36 -4.73 13.13 -13.03
N ASP A 37 -3.89 12.13 -12.77
CA ASP A 37 -3.06 11.53 -13.81
C ASP A 37 -3.40 10.05 -13.95
N ARG A 38 -4.68 9.79 -14.16
CA ARG A 38 -5.17 8.42 -14.34
C ARG A 38 -4.40 7.67 -15.41
N TYR A 39 -4.05 8.35 -16.50
CA TYR A 39 -3.31 7.74 -17.58
C TYR A 39 -1.92 7.25 -17.13
N LEU A 40 -1.19 8.09 -16.40
CA LEU A 40 0.13 7.72 -15.88
C LEU A 40 0.02 6.56 -14.90
N ASN A 41 -0.96 6.60 -14.01
CA ASN A 41 -1.18 5.53 -13.06
C ASN A 41 -1.51 4.22 -13.76
N GLN A 42 -2.40 4.25 -14.75
CA GLN A 42 -2.77 3.05 -15.49
C GLN A 42 -1.58 2.48 -16.25
N LYS A 43 -0.79 3.33 -16.88
CA LYS A 43 0.39 2.89 -17.61
C LYS A 43 1.36 2.18 -16.69
N PHE A 44 1.61 2.76 -15.50
CA PHE A 44 2.49 2.15 -14.53
C PHE A 44 1.97 0.80 -14.06
N TYR A 45 0.70 0.72 -13.68
CA TYR A 45 0.13 -0.50 -13.12
C TYR A 45 -0.06 -1.62 -14.16
N ARG A 46 0.09 -1.30 -15.45
CA ARG A 46 0.11 -2.30 -16.51
C ARG A 46 1.52 -2.75 -16.87
N SER A 47 2.54 -2.12 -16.32
CA SER A 47 3.92 -2.40 -16.68
C SER A 47 4.40 -3.75 -16.15
N ALA A 48 5.37 -4.34 -16.83
CA ALA A 48 5.98 -5.58 -16.38
C ALA A 48 6.75 -5.35 -15.07
N GLU A 49 7.33 -4.18 -14.90
CA GLU A 49 8.04 -3.82 -13.68
C GLU A 49 7.11 -3.85 -12.48
N TRP A 50 5.93 -3.24 -12.59
CA TRP A 50 4.96 -3.25 -11.50
C TRP A 50 4.52 -4.67 -11.16
N LYS A 51 4.28 -5.49 -12.18
CA LYS A 51 3.84 -6.88 -11.96
C LYS A 51 4.87 -7.68 -11.18
N ARG A 52 6.17 -7.46 -11.46
CA ARG A 52 7.24 -8.12 -10.71
C ARG A 52 7.24 -7.67 -9.26
N ILE A 53 7.11 -6.37 -9.02
CA ILE A 53 7.08 -5.81 -7.66
C ILE A 53 5.88 -6.36 -6.91
N ARG A 54 4.71 -6.35 -7.55
CA ARG A 54 3.49 -6.89 -6.96
C ARG A 54 3.67 -8.35 -6.53
N ASP A 55 4.25 -9.16 -7.41
CA ASP A 55 4.46 -10.57 -7.11
C ASP A 55 5.42 -10.76 -5.94
N GLN A 56 6.46 -9.93 -5.84
CA GLN A 56 7.38 -9.96 -4.71
C GLN A 56 6.66 -9.67 -3.39
N VAL A 57 5.79 -8.67 -3.38
CA VAL A 57 5.04 -8.31 -2.18
C VAL A 57 4.08 -9.44 -1.79
N ILE A 58 3.39 -10.03 -2.76
CA ILE A 58 2.47 -11.15 -2.50
C ILE A 58 3.22 -12.34 -1.90
N LEU A 59 4.38 -12.67 -2.46
CA LEU A 59 5.19 -13.78 -1.93
C LEU A 59 5.69 -13.50 -0.53
N ARG A 60 6.20 -12.29 -0.29
CA ARG A 60 6.71 -11.91 1.04
C ARG A 60 5.60 -11.99 2.09
N ASP A 61 4.41 -11.52 1.73
CA ASP A 61 3.28 -11.46 2.67
C ASP A 61 2.47 -12.75 2.72
N ASN A 62 2.87 -13.77 1.97
CA ASN A 62 2.18 -15.06 1.89
C ASN A 62 0.70 -14.91 1.53
N ALA A 63 0.40 -13.95 0.66
CA ALA A 63 -0.96 -13.62 0.24
C ALA A 63 -1.89 -13.31 1.44
N CYS A 64 -1.32 -12.75 2.51
CA CYS A 64 -2.06 -12.39 3.71
C CYS A 64 -2.26 -10.90 3.81
N ASP A 65 -3.34 -10.48 4.47
CA ASP A 65 -3.64 -9.09 4.74
C ASP A 65 -2.82 -8.63 5.95
N LEU A 66 -1.76 -7.90 5.73
CA LEU A 66 -0.89 -7.46 6.81
C LEU A 66 -1.54 -6.39 7.67
N GLY A 67 -2.56 -5.71 7.18
CA GLY A 67 -3.32 -4.77 8.00
C GLY A 67 -4.19 -5.46 9.05
N MET A 68 -4.49 -6.74 8.83
CA MET A 68 -5.33 -7.54 9.73
C MET A 68 -4.53 -8.63 10.45
N VAL A 69 -3.26 -8.37 10.71
CA VAL A 69 -2.35 -9.28 11.39
C VAL A 69 -2.28 -10.63 10.69
N ASP A 70 -1.85 -10.58 9.43
CA ASP A 70 -1.53 -11.75 8.61
C ASP A 70 -2.73 -12.66 8.32
N ARG A 71 -3.89 -12.06 8.15
CA ARG A 71 -5.09 -12.80 7.79
C ARG A 71 -5.04 -13.20 6.32
N GLU A 72 -5.24 -14.49 6.04
CA GLU A 72 -5.23 -14.99 4.67
C GLU A 72 -6.29 -14.31 3.81
N ILE A 73 -5.91 -13.92 2.60
CA ILE A 73 -6.82 -13.25 1.67
C ILE A 73 -7.42 -14.29 0.71
N ASN A 74 -8.75 -14.43 0.74
CA ASN A 74 -9.47 -15.35 -0.14
C ASN A 74 -10.19 -14.61 -1.26
N SER A 75 -9.98 -13.31 -1.38
CA SER A 75 -10.58 -12.48 -2.40
C SER A 75 -9.48 -11.80 -3.20
N ARG A 76 -9.82 -10.74 -3.92
CA ARG A 76 -8.85 -9.98 -4.67
C ARG A 76 -7.80 -9.37 -3.74
N ILE A 77 -6.52 -9.56 -4.06
CA ILE A 77 -5.41 -8.97 -3.31
C ILE A 77 -5.15 -7.57 -3.84
N ILE A 78 -5.09 -6.61 -2.93
CA ILE A 78 -4.74 -5.23 -3.25
C ILE A 78 -3.36 -4.94 -2.67
N ILE A 79 -2.49 -4.34 -3.47
CA ILE A 79 -1.21 -3.87 -2.98
C ILE A 79 -1.40 -2.43 -2.53
N HIS A 80 -1.22 -2.19 -1.24
CA HIS A 80 -1.38 -0.86 -0.65
C HIS A 80 -0.02 -0.20 -0.49
N HIS A 81 0.12 0.98 -1.08
CA HIS A 81 1.27 1.84 -0.81
C HIS A 81 1.00 2.54 0.52
N MET A 82 1.80 2.23 1.54
CA MET A 82 1.55 2.73 2.90
C MET A 82 1.71 4.24 3.03
N ASN A 83 2.50 4.83 2.16
CA ASN A 83 2.70 6.28 2.15
C ASN A 83 1.97 6.87 0.93
N PRO A 84 1.14 7.91 1.12
CA PRO A 84 0.41 8.50 0.00
C PRO A 84 1.36 8.93 -1.11
N LEU A 85 1.06 8.50 -2.33
CA LEU A 85 1.90 8.81 -3.50
C LEU A 85 1.57 10.21 -4.03
N THR A 86 2.61 10.90 -4.48
CA THR A 86 2.47 12.18 -5.15
C THR A 86 2.71 12.00 -6.64
N LYS A 87 2.36 13.03 -7.42
CA LYS A 87 2.64 13.05 -8.84
C LYS A 87 4.14 12.88 -9.10
N TYR A 88 4.96 13.53 -8.27
CA TYR A 88 6.41 13.39 -8.37
C TYR A 88 6.83 11.93 -8.26
N ASP A 89 6.24 11.19 -7.31
CA ASP A 89 6.57 9.78 -7.11
C ASP A 89 6.27 8.94 -8.35
N VAL A 90 5.15 9.20 -9.01
CA VAL A 90 4.73 8.44 -10.18
C VAL A 90 5.61 8.79 -11.39
N ILE A 91 5.85 10.08 -11.63
CA ILE A 91 6.64 10.53 -12.79
C ILE A 91 8.08 10.11 -12.66
N ASN A 92 8.67 10.25 -11.48
CA ASN A 92 10.09 9.98 -11.27
C ASN A 92 10.36 8.56 -10.76
N GLN A 93 9.33 7.77 -10.58
CA GLN A 93 9.41 6.38 -10.10
C GLN A 93 10.30 6.27 -8.85
N THR A 94 9.89 7.02 -7.82
CA THR A 94 10.64 7.06 -6.56
C THR A 94 10.52 5.74 -5.81
N GLU A 95 11.31 5.58 -4.75
CA GLU A 95 11.25 4.39 -3.91
C GLU A 95 9.87 4.19 -3.28
N PHE A 96 9.16 5.28 -2.97
CA PHE A 96 7.81 5.15 -2.43
C PHE A 96 6.87 4.41 -3.38
N LEU A 97 7.11 4.54 -4.68
CA LEU A 97 6.32 3.84 -5.69
C LEU A 97 6.81 2.43 -5.95
N LEU A 98 8.12 2.19 -5.90
CA LEU A 98 8.73 0.96 -6.40
C LEU A 98 9.27 0.01 -5.33
N ASN A 99 9.61 0.51 -4.15
CA ASN A 99 10.25 -0.32 -3.12
C ASN A 99 9.21 -1.10 -2.34
N PRO A 100 9.28 -2.45 -2.35
CA PRO A 100 8.33 -3.28 -1.60
C PRO A 100 8.27 -2.98 -0.10
N ASP A 101 9.34 -2.40 0.49
CA ASP A 101 9.32 -2.05 1.91
C ASP A 101 8.25 -1.02 2.25
N TYR A 102 7.73 -0.31 1.25
CA TYR A 102 6.67 0.68 1.44
C TYR A 102 5.29 0.15 1.04
N MET A 103 5.17 -1.15 0.82
CA MET A 103 3.94 -1.78 0.33
C MET A 103 3.55 -2.99 1.15
N ILE A 104 2.25 -3.25 1.21
CA ILE A 104 1.71 -4.46 1.85
C ILE A 104 0.51 -4.99 1.08
N CYS A 105 0.22 -6.28 1.25
CA CYS A 105 -1.02 -6.86 0.75
C CYS A 105 -2.15 -6.56 1.72
N VAL A 106 -3.31 -6.19 1.19
CA VAL A 106 -4.52 -5.96 1.97
C VAL A 106 -5.74 -6.39 1.18
N THR A 107 -6.87 -6.57 1.88
CA THR A 107 -8.16 -6.71 1.22
C THR A 107 -8.71 -5.32 0.91
N LYS A 108 -9.74 -5.26 0.04
CA LYS A 108 -10.40 -3.99 -0.23
C LYS A 108 -10.97 -3.38 1.05
N ARG A 109 -11.53 -4.21 1.92
CA ARG A 109 -12.10 -3.74 3.19
C ARG A 109 -11.05 -3.07 4.06
N THR A 110 -9.88 -3.69 4.20
CA THR A 110 -8.78 -3.13 4.98
C THR A 110 -8.26 -1.86 4.32
N HIS A 111 -8.11 -1.89 3.00
CA HIS A 111 -7.65 -0.72 2.25
C HIS A 111 -8.56 0.48 2.49
N ASP A 112 -9.87 0.27 2.41
CA ASP A 112 -10.83 1.34 2.63
C ASP A 112 -10.79 1.84 4.09
N ALA A 113 -10.61 0.93 5.04
CA ALA A 113 -10.50 1.31 6.45
C ALA A 113 -9.26 2.19 6.69
N ILE A 114 -8.13 1.85 6.08
CA ILE A 114 -6.90 2.64 6.21
C ILE A 114 -7.11 4.06 5.70
N HIS A 115 -7.74 4.20 4.53
CA HIS A 115 -7.91 5.51 3.92
C HIS A 115 -8.99 6.35 4.57
N TYR A 116 -10.08 5.73 5.01
CA TYR A 116 -11.29 6.47 5.43
C TYR A 116 -11.74 6.15 6.85
N GLY A 117 -11.19 5.15 7.49
CA GLY A 117 -11.58 4.76 8.84
C GLY A 117 -11.01 5.71 9.90
N ASP A 118 -11.65 5.72 11.04
CA ASP A 118 -11.21 6.54 12.20
C ASP A 118 -10.22 5.80 13.08
#